data_8251f2d4f30b0b473908626912da3d25
#
_entry.id   8251f2d4f30b0b473908626912da3d25
#
_cell.length_a   1.000
_cell.length_b   1.000
_cell.length_c   1.000
_cell.angle_alpha   90.00
_cell.angle_beta   90.00
_cell.angle_gamma   90.00
#
_symmetry.space_group_name_H-M   'P 1'
#
loop_
_entity.id
_entity.type
_entity.pdbx_description
1 polymer ?
#
loop_
_entity_poly.entity_id
_entity_poly.type
_entity_poly.pdbx_seq_one_letter_code
_entity_poly.pdbx_strand_id
1 'polypeptide(L)'
;MTQAIELRIPNERPFHGVARLVVGGLAARHNLSYEALEDLQLALVTVLEGDAYSTAAEIRVELEVTDEAIAMAIGPLNGEAVRADLEQSSDGDLGLGRLLGTLVEDAEVEAREDGDWLRLSKRVRGIKPAGTNA
;
A
#
# COMPACT_ATOMS: atom_id res chain seq x y z
N MET A 1 -5.57 3.34 -19.61
CA MET A 1 -5.95 1.99 -19.43
C MET A 1 -5.70 1.53 -18.01
N THR A 2 -6.61 0.79 -17.44
CA THR A 2 -6.52 0.36 -16.05
C THR A 2 -6.24 -1.13 -15.98
N GLN A 3 -5.31 -1.52 -15.15
CA GLN A 3 -5.05 -2.92 -14.88
C GLN A 3 -5.27 -3.21 -13.42
N ALA A 4 -5.90 -4.32 -13.12
CA ALA A 4 -6.20 -4.69 -11.74
C ALA A 4 -5.69 -6.10 -11.47
N ILE A 5 -5.08 -6.28 -10.33
CA ILE A 5 -4.54 -7.56 -9.91
C ILE A 5 -4.97 -7.79 -8.47
N GLU A 6 -5.35 -9.01 -8.18
CA GLU A 6 -5.68 -9.40 -6.82
C GLU A 6 -4.77 -10.52 -6.39
N LEU A 7 -4.20 -10.41 -5.20
CA LEU A 7 -3.32 -11.39 -4.64
C LEU A 7 -3.86 -11.86 -3.31
N ARG A 8 -3.91 -13.17 -3.09
CA ARG A 8 -4.31 -13.74 -1.81
C ARG A 8 -3.16 -14.53 -1.27
N ILE A 9 -2.82 -14.30 -0.02
CA ILE A 9 -1.72 -15.01 0.60
C ILE A 9 -2.09 -15.37 2.03
N PRO A 10 -1.47 -16.42 2.58
CA PRO A 10 -1.58 -16.65 4.01
C PRO A 10 -1.01 -15.46 4.75
N ASN A 11 -1.64 -15.10 5.85
CA ASN A 11 -1.18 -13.95 6.61
C ASN A 11 -0.05 -14.36 7.54
N GLU A 12 1.09 -14.67 6.94
CA GLU A 12 2.29 -15.11 7.66
C GLU A 12 3.49 -14.44 7.05
N ARG A 13 4.47 -14.15 7.88
CA ARG A 13 5.64 -13.38 7.43
C ARG A 13 6.30 -13.86 6.15
N PRO A 14 6.55 -15.15 5.97
CA PRO A 14 7.21 -15.56 4.72
C PRO A 14 6.44 -15.17 3.47
N PHE A 15 5.11 -15.12 3.58
CA PHE A 15 4.29 -14.79 2.41
C PHE A 15 4.18 -13.29 2.18
N HIS A 16 4.51 -12.48 3.19
CA HIS A 16 4.52 -11.04 3.00
C HIS A 16 5.58 -10.65 1.97
N GLY A 17 6.70 -11.38 1.94
CA GLY A 17 7.71 -11.15 0.94
C GLY A 17 7.24 -11.45 -0.47
N VAL A 18 6.34 -12.44 -0.61
CA VAL A 18 5.76 -12.75 -1.91
C VAL A 18 4.93 -11.57 -2.41
N ALA A 19 4.13 -10.98 -1.52
CA ALA A 19 3.33 -9.82 -1.90
C ALA A 19 4.23 -8.67 -2.33
N ARG A 20 5.32 -8.47 -1.63
CA ARG A 20 6.26 -7.41 -1.97
C ARG A 20 6.84 -7.62 -3.37
N LEU A 21 7.15 -8.86 -3.72
CA LEU A 21 7.69 -9.16 -5.04
C LEU A 21 6.67 -8.90 -6.14
N VAL A 22 5.40 -9.21 -5.87
CA VAL A 22 4.35 -8.96 -6.86
C VAL A 22 4.21 -7.47 -7.12
N VAL A 23 4.21 -6.67 -6.06
CA VAL A 23 4.13 -5.22 -6.20
C VAL A 23 5.33 -4.71 -6.99
N GLY A 24 6.52 -5.23 -6.70
CA GLY A 24 7.71 -4.82 -7.41
C GLY A 24 7.65 -5.15 -8.89
N GLY A 25 7.17 -6.34 -9.21
CA GLY A 25 7.07 -6.75 -10.60
C GLY A 25 6.07 -5.91 -11.39
N LEU A 26 4.95 -5.61 -10.74
CA LEU A 26 3.94 -4.80 -11.40
C LEU A 26 4.42 -3.38 -11.62
N ALA A 27 5.06 -2.81 -10.61
CA ALA A 27 5.56 -1.45 -10.71
C ALA A 27 6.62 -1.34 -11.80
N ALA A 28 7.47 -2.35 -11.91
CA ALA A 28 8.52 -2.35 -12.93
C ALA A 28 7.92 -2.36 -14.32
N ARG A 29 6.82 -3.05 -14.51
CA ARG A 29 6.19 -3.09 -15.82
C ARG A 29 5.62 -1.74 -16.23
N HIS A 30 5.35 -0.89 -15.29
CA HIS A 30 4.73 0.41 -15.56
C HIS A 30 5.73 1.56 -15.46
N ASN A 31 6.99 1.23 -15.47
CA ASN A 31 8.07 2.24 -15.51
C ASN A 31 8.06 3.20 -14.35
N LEU A 32 7.71 2.70 -13.18
CA LEU A 32 7.82 3.52 -11.99
C LEU A 32 9.29 3.79 -11.72
N SER A 33 9.57 4.92 -11.12
CA SER A 33 10.92 5.17 -10.67
C SER A 33 11.26 4.17 -9.57
N TYR A 34 12.53 3.94 -9.39
CA TYR A 34 12.99 3.03 -8.35
C TYR A 34 12.50 3.50 -6.98
N GLU A 35 12.51 4.79 -6.76
CA GLU A 35 12.06 5.36 -5.52
C GLU A 35 10.59 5.10 -5.27
N ALA A 36 9.75 5.31 -6.28
CA ALA A 36 8.32 5.05 -6.14
C ALA A 36 8.06 3.58 -5.88
N LEU A 37 8.82 2.72 -6.54
CA LEU A 37 8.70 1.29 -6.33
C LEU A 37 9.02 0.91 -4.89
N GLU A 38 10.10 1.43 -4.36
CA GLU A 38 10.49 1.13 -2.99
C GLU A 38 9.48 1.66 -2.00
N ASP A 39 8.93 2.83 -2.26
CA ASP A 39 7.92 3.42 -1.38
C ASP A 39 6.69 2.52 -1.30
N LEU A 40 6.24 2.01 -2.44
CA LEU A 40 5.08 1.13 -2.46
C LEU A 40 5.36 -0.18 -1.72
N GLN A 41 6.53 -0.74 -1.94
CA GLN A 41 6.90 -1.99 -1.27
C GLN A 41 6.99 -1.80 0.24
N LEU A 42 7.57 -0.69 0.67
CA LEU A 42 7.71 -0.43 2.09
C LEU A 42 6.34 -0.17 2.72
N ALA A 43 5.46 0.55 2.04
CA ALA A 43 4.12 0.79 2.56
C ALA A 43 3.39 -0.53 2.76
N LEU A 44 3.48 -1.42 1.79
CA LEU A 44 2.82 -2.72 1.87
C LEU A 44 3.33 -3.52 3.06
N VAL A 45 4.65 -3.64 3.18
CA VAL A 45 5.24 -4.46 4.23
C VAL A 45 4.94 -3.87 5.60
N THR A 46 4.93 -2.55 5.71
CA THR A 46 4.62 -1.90 6.97
C THR A 46 3.22 -2.30 7.46
N VAL A 47 2.26 -2.32 6.55
CA VAL A 47 0.90 -2.70 6.92
C VAL A 47 0.81 -4.19 7.22
N LEU A 48 1.42 -5.02 6.39
CA LEU A 48 1.33 -6.47 6.57
C LEU A 48 1.99 -6.94 7.84
N GLU A 49 3.06 -6.28 8.23
CA GLU A 49 3.79 -6.70 9.43
C GLU A 49 3.30 -6.09 10.72
N GLY A 50 2.30 -5.24 10.67
CA GLY A 50 1.72 -4.68 11.88
C GLY A 50 0.83 -5.71 12.55
N ASP A 51 1.31 -6.26 13.65
CA ASP A 51 0.62 -7.37 14.31
C ASP A 51 -0.80 -7.04 14.74
N ALA A 52 -1.05 -5.79 15.04
CA ALA A 52 -2.36 -5.38 15.52
C ALA A 52 -3.36 -5.16 14.40
N TYR A 53 -2.92 -5.16 13.16
CA TYR A 53 -3.78 -4.74 12.06
C TYR A 53 -4.65 -5.84 11.50
N SER A 54 -4.26 -7.09 11.62
CA SER A 54 -5.08 -8.16 11.08
C SER A 54 -4.84 -9.46 11.82
N THR A 55 -5.93 -10.13 12.18
CA THR A 55 -5.85 -11.47 12.73
C THR A 55 -6.43 -12.48 11.76
N ALA A 56 -6.74 -12.06 10.56
CA ALA A 56 -7.28 -12.96 9.55
C ALA A 56 -6.21 -13.96 9.13
N ALA A 57 -6.62 -15.16 8.81
CA ALA A 57 -5.69 -16.20 8.38
C ALA A 57 -5.17 -15.95 6.98
N GLU A 58 -5.93 -15.21 6.19
CA GLU A 58 -5.57 -14.90 4.82
C GLU A 58 -5.71 -13.42 4.60
N ILE A 59 -4.78 -12.85 3.85
CA ILE A 59 -4.82 -11.42 3.55
C ILE A 59 -4.89 -11.26 2.04
N ARG A 60 -5.58 -10.23 1.59
CA ARG A 60 -5.68 -9.95 0.16
C ARG A 60 -5.10 -8.58 -0.12
N VAL A 61 -4.45 -8.47 -1.26
CA VAL A 61 -3.91 -7.21 -1.73
C VAL A 61 -4.44 -6.99 -3.13
N GLU A 62 -5.11 -5.88 -3.34
CA GLU A 62 -5.63 -5.51 -4.64
C GLU A 62 -4.82 -4.36 -5.17
N LEU A 63 -4.40 -4.46 -6.42
CA LEU A 63 -3.60 -3.42 -7.05
C LEU A 63 -4.33 -2.94 -8.29
N GLU A 64 -4.43 -1.65 -8.42
CA GLU A 64 -5.06 -1.05 -9.58
C GLU A 64 -4.11 -0.02 -10.16
N VAL A 65 -3.73 -0.21 -11.41
CA VAL A 65 -2.74 0.65 -12.04
C VAL A 65 -3.40 1.42 -13.15
N THR A 66 -3.24 2.73 -13.10
CA THR A 66 -3.68 3.60 -14.18
C THR A 66 -2.46 4.35 -14.70
N ASP A 67 -2.66 5.20 -15.68
CA ASP A 67 -1.56 5.99 -16.21
C ASP A 67 -1.01 6.97 -15.21
N GLU A 68 -1.77 7.28 -14.18
CA GLU A 68 -1.38 8.34 -13.25
C GLU A 68 -1.04 7.89 -11.86
N ALA A 69 -1.50 6.72 -11.47
CA ALA A 69 -1.33 6.29 -10.08
C ALA A 69 -1.43 4.79 -9.94
N ILE A 70 -0.90 4.29 -8.84
CA ILE A 70 -1.13 2.93 -8.42
C ILE A 70 -1.89 2.99 -7.11
N ALA A 71 -3.03 2.31 -7.06
CA ALA A 71 -3.80 2.17 -5.84
C ALA A 71 -3.60 0.76 -5.32
N MET A 72 -3.47 0.64 -4.01
CA MET A 72 -3.26 -0.65 -3.37
C MET A 72 -4.21 -0.74 -2.19
N ALA A 73 -5.00 -1.80 -2.14
CA ALA A 73 -5.92 -2.02 -1.04
C ALA A 73 -5.54 -3.32 -0.35
N ILE A 74 -5.47 -3.31 0.96
CA ILE A 74 -5.02 -4.43 1.76
C ILE A 74 -6.09 -4.77 2.79
N GLY A 75 -6.48 -6.01 2.88
CA GLY A 75 -7.49 -6.42 3.84
C GLY A 75 -7.74 -7.91 3.88
N PRO A 76 -8.62 -8.34 4.78
CA PRO A 76 -9.34 -7.54 5.77
C PRO A 76 -8.47 -7.18 6.96
N LEU A 77 -8.70 -6.02 7.52
CA LEU A 77 -7.91 -5.51 8.62
C LEU A 77 -8.82 -5.10 9.78
N ASN A 78 -8.21 -4.83 10.91
CA ASN A 78 -8.91 -4.25 12.03
C ASN A 78 -8.90 -2.73 11.81
N GLY A 79 -10.00 -2.21 11.28
CA GLY A 79 -10.07 -0.81 10.90
C GLY A 79 -9.88 0.15 12.05
N GLU A 80 -10.32 -0.25 13.24
CA GLU A 80 -10.15 0.60 14.40
C GLU A 80 -8.69 0.79 14.75
N ALA A 81 -7.94 -0.31 14.75
CA ALA A 81 -6.51 -0.25 15.06
C ALA A 81 -5.76 0.55 14.01
N VAL A 82 -6.12 0.38 12.75
CA VAL A 82 -5.47 1.11 11.69
C VAL A 82 -5.79 2.59 11.77
N ARG A 83 -7.06 2.94 12.00
CA ARG A 83 -7.44 4.35 12.10
C ARG A 83 -6.75 5.03 13.28
N ALA A 84 -6.67 4.32 14.39
CA ALA A 84 -6.02 4.91 15.56
C ALA A 84 -4.57 5.23 15.26
N ASP A 85 -3.88 4.34 14.56
CA ASP A 85 -2.49 4.57 14.24
C ASP A 85 -2.33 5.62 13.15
N LEU A 86 -3.26 5.71 12.22
CA LEU A 86 -3.20 6.75 11.21
C LEU A 86 -3.36 8.13 11.81
N GLU A 87 -4.21 8.23 12.81
CA GLU A 87 -4.47 9.52 13.43
C GLU A 87 -3.44 9.95 14.43
N GLN A 88 -2.64 9.00 14.92
CA GLN A 88 -1.69 9.32 15.91
C GLN A 88 -0.44 9.80 15.27
N SER A 89 -0.46 10.90 14.66
CA SER A 89 0.68 11.31 13.91
C SER A 89 1.55 12.30 14.61
N SER A 90 1.20 12.66 15.81
CA SER A 90 1.96 13.69 16.40
C SER A 90 3.03 13.12 17.24
N ASP A 91 3.69 13.83 17.91
CA ASP A 91 4.61 13.46 18.89
C ASP A 91 5.84 12.78 18.48
N GLY A 92 6.27 12.95 17.36
CA GLY A 92 7.55 12.45 17.00
C GLY A 92 7.69 10.97 16.95
N ASP A 93 6.62 10.28 17.16
CA ASP A 93 6.68 8.87 17.05
C ASP A 93 6.56 8.46 15.64
N LEU A 94 7.04 7.29 15.30
CA LEU A 94 6.91 6.79 13.96
C LEU A 94 5.61 6.07 13.80
N GLY A 95 4.51 6.76 14.04
CA GLY A 95 3.21 6.17 13.86
C GLY A 95 2.95 5.84 12.41
N LEU A 96 1.97 4.96 12.19
CA LEU A 96 1.64 4.50 10.86
C LEU A 96 1.28 5.66 9.94
N GLY A 97 0.51 6.61 10.42
CA GLY A 97 0.11 7.75 9.60
C GLY A 97 1.29 8.56 9.12
N ARG A 98 2.25 8.76 9.99
CA ARG A 98 3.41 9.53 9.63
C ARG A 98 4.27 8.79 8.61
N LEU A 99 4.47 7.50 8.84
CA LEU A 99 5.26 6.72 7.92
C LEU A 99 4.61 6.63 6.56
N LEU A 100 3.34 6.30 6.51
CA LEU A 100 2.64 6.22 5.24
C LEU A 100 2.59 7.56 4.54
N GLY A 101 2.49 8.64 5.30
CA GLY A 101 2.46 9.97 4.72
C GLY A 101 3.70 10.34 3.96
N THR A 102 4.83 9.72 4.27
CA THR A 102 6.04 9.96 3.52
C THR A 102 6.16 9.05 2.30
N LEU A 103 5.35 8.01 2.24
CA LEU A 103 5.48 7.00 1.18
C LEU A 103 4.42 7.10 0.11
N VAL A 104 3.22 7.50 0.47
CA VAL A 104 2.11 7.56 -0.47
C VAL A 104 1.35 8.86 -0.31
N GLU A 105 0.57 9.23 -1.32
CA GLU A 105 -0.20 10.47 -1.27
C GLU A 105 -1.46 10.34 -0.46
N ASP A 106 -2.10 9.18 -0.49
CA ASP A 106 -3.35 8.99 0.24
C ASP A 106 -3.36 7.66 0.96
N ALA A 107 -3.95 7.66 2.14
CA ALA A 107 -4.14 6.44 2.92
C ALA A 107 -5.45 6.59 3.67
N GLU A 108 -6.39 5.66 3.44
CA GLU A 108 -7.66 5.73 4.13
C GLU A 108 -8.26 4.35 4.34
N VAL A 109 -9.04 4.23 5.39
CA VAL A 109 -9.70 2.98 5.72
C VAL A 109 -11.02 2.92 4.97
N GLU A 110 -11.26 1.80 4.35
CA GLU A 110 -12.44 1.60 3.53
C GLU A 110 -13.22 0.42 4.08
N ALA A 111 -14.50 0.61 4.36
CA ALA A 111 -15.34 -0.47 4.87
C ALA A 111 -15.84 -1.32 3.72
N ARG A 112 -15.70 -2.62 3.83
CA ARG A 112 -16.21 -3.56 2.85
C ARG A 112 -16.99 -4.65 3.55
N GLU A 113 -17.59 -5.54 2.77
CA GLU A 113 -18.42 -6.58 3.33
C GLU A 113 -17.66 -7.54 4.23
N ASP A 114 -16.43 -7.83 3.89
CA ASP A 114 -15.65 -8.81 4.63
C ASP A 114 -14.78 -8.17 5.71
N GLY A 115 -14.94 -6.90 5.94
CA GLY A 115 -14.15 -6.21 6.96
C GLY A 115 -13.64 -4.89 6.45
N ASP A 116 -12.75 -4.30 7.19
CA ASP A 116 -12.17 -3.03 6.79
C ASP A 116 -10.89 -3.26 6.03
N TRP A 117 -10.64 -2.39 5.09
CA TRP A 117 -9.45 -2.46 4.25
C TRP A 117 -8.73 -1.13 4.32
N LEU A 118 -7.44 -1.14 4.06
CA LEU A 118 -6.67 0.10 3.96
C LEU A 118 -6.34 0.32 2.48
N ARG A 119 -6.71 1.48 1.97
CA ARG A 119 -6.46 1.83 0.60
C ARG A 119 -5.37 2.89 0.55
N LEU A 120 -4.35 2.62 -0.23
CA LEU A 120 -3.22 3.52 -0.41
C LEU A 120 -3.14 3.92 -1.87
N SER A 121 -2.70 5.13 -2.14
CA SER A 121 -2.58 5.60 -3.50
C SER A 121 -1.25 6.33 -3.70
N LYS A 122 -0.51 5.93 -4.73
CA LYS A 122 0.77 6.53 -5.05
C LYS A 122 0.73 7.09 -6.47
N ARG A 123 0.98 8.37 -6.62
CA ARG A 123 1.02 8.97 -7.92
C ARG A 123 2.29 8.63 -8.63
N VAL A 124 2.18 8.33 -9.90
CA VAL A 124 3.38 8.01 -10.66
C VAL A 124 3.65 9.03 -11.73
N ARG A 125 2.58 9.77 -12.18
CA ARG A 125 2.80 10.68 -13.21
C ARG A 125 3.49 11.90 -12.80
N GLY A 126 3.28 12.34 -11.67
CA GLY A 126 3.83 13.57 -11.24
C GLY A 126 5.33 13.61 -11.24
N ILE A 127 5.92 12.48 -11.35
CA ILE A 127 7.27 12.44 -11.25
C ILE A 127 7.98 12.69 -12.48
N LYS A 128 7.40 12.73 -13.50
CA LYS A 128 7.96 12.84 -14.64
C LYS A 128 8.42 14.02 -14.90
N PRO A 129 9.04 14.44 -14.76
CA PRO A 129 9.46 15.53 -14.92
C PRO A 129 9.80 15.94 -15.90
N ALA A 130 9.96 16.27 -15.78
CA ALA A 130 10.36 16.93 -16.49
C ALA A 130 10.88 16.55 -17.53
N GLY A 131 11.33 16.07 -17.37
CA GLY A 131 11.95 15.72 -18.34
C GLY A 131 11.26 15.67 -19.43
N THR A 132 10.78 15.73 -19.33
CA THR A 132 10.23 15.51 -20.30
C THR A 132 9.89 16.47 -20.89
N ASN A 133 9.96 16.98 -20.64
CA ASN A 133 9.77 17.69 -21.25
C ASN A 133 10.10 18.04 -21.90
N ALA A 134 10.23 17.85 -21.82
CA ALA A 134 10.52 18.13 -22.54
C ALA A 134 10.37 18.07 -22.97
#